data_fd22c836e07b51abd7d62c70c2d3f1ca
#
_entry.id   fd22c836e07b51abd7d62c70c2d3f1ca
#
_cell.length_a   1.000
_cell.length_b   1.000
_cell.length_c   1.000
_cell.angle_alpha   90.00
_cell.angle_beta   90.00
_cell.angle_gamma   90.00
#
_symmetry.space_group_name_H-M   'P 1'
#
loop_
_entity.id
_entity.type
_entity.pdbx_description
1 polymer ?
#
loop_
_entity_poly.entity_id
_entity_poly.type
_entity_poly.pdbx_seq_one_letter_code
_entity_poly.pdbx_strand_id
1 'polypeptide(L)'
;MWKNHPKALPYLFLSEMWERFGYYLMIGIFTLYLKDVEAGFSMTEKEASDLYGTFIALVFLTPFIGGLIADRYLGYKKSIIIGGLMMGLGYLIMGVHSIPMLYTAMTLVIVGNGFFKPNISTLLGNFYNDEQYKDRKDEGYNIFYMGINVGAFICNFFGAALKILFGWQEAFMAAGV
;
A
#
# COMPACT_ATOMS: atom_id res chain seq x y z
N MET A 1 16.50 -15.12 12.58
CA MET A 1 15.22 -14.63 12.12
C MET A 1 14.65 -15.50 10.98
N TRP A 2 15.35 -15.72 9.86
CA TRP A 2 14.80 -16.44 8.69
C TRP A 2 14.97 -17.97 8.70
N LYS A 3 15.81 -18.50 9.61
CA LYS A 3 16.13 -19.92 9.70
C LYS A 3 14.90 -20.74 10.14
N ASN A 4 14.63 -21.84 9.47
CA ASN A 4 13.49 -22.72 9.73
C ASN A 4 12.09 -22.11 9.42
N HIS A 5 12.04 -21.12 8.53
CA HIS A 5 10.80 -20.58 7.95
C HIS A 5 10.75 -20.86 6.44
N PRO A 6 9.56 -20.76 5.81
CA PRO A 6 9.44 -20.86 4.36
C PRO A 6 10.34 -19.85 3.66
N LYS A 7 11.00 -20.25 2.58
CA LYS A 7 11.87 -19.38 1.77
C LYS A 7 11.15 -18.14 1.21
N ALA A 8 9.82 -18.18 1.17
CA ALA A 8 8.99 -17.07 0.73
C ALA A 8 8.87 -15.94 1.77
N LEU A 9 9.05 -16.23 3.07
CA LEU A 9 8.86 -15.25 4.14
C LEU A 9 9.66 -13.96 3.97
N PRO A 10 10.96 -13.97 3.65
CA PRO A 10 11.72 -12.73 3.41
C PRO A 10 11.16 -11.88 2.29
N TYR A 11 10.71 -12.52 1.19
CA TYR A 11 10.13 -11.80 0.05
C TYR A 11 8.80 -11.17 0.41
N LEU A 12 7.92 -11.90 1.10
CA LEU A 12 6.64 -11.37 1.56
C LEU A 12 6.82 -10.24 2.58
N PHE A 13 7.78 -10.38 3.50
CA PHE A 13 8.16 -9.33 4.44
C PHE A 13 8.60 -8.05 3.73
N LEU A 14 9.52 -8.15 2.76
CA LEU A 14 10.02 -6.99 2.01
C LEU A 14 8.92 -6.38 1.15
N SER A 15 8.08 -7.19 0.50
CA SER A 15 6.97 -6.70 -0.32
C SER A 15 5.95 -5.93 0.53
N GLU A 16 5.58 -6.47 1.70
CA GLU A 16 4.66 -5.79 2.62
C GLU A 16 5.29 -4.53 3.22
N MET A 17 6.55 -4.61 3.64
CA MET A 17 7.30 -3.47 4.19
C MET A 17 7.32 -2.30 3.20
N TRP A 18 7.64 -2.60 1.92
CA TRP A 18 7.75 -1.58 0.88
C TRP A 18 6.39 -1.01 0.50
N GLU A 19 5.39 -1.86 0.38
CA GLU A 19 4.01 -1.43 0.13
C GLU A 19 3.49 -0.55 1.28
N ARG A 20 3.73 -0.93 2.53
CA ARG A 20 3.36 -0.10 3.69
C ARG A 20 4.11 1.22 3.71
N PHE A 21 5.40 1.23 3.39
CA PHE A 21 6.16 2.49 3.23
C PHE A 21 5.46 3.42 2.24
N GLY A 22 5.16 2.94 1.01
CA GLY A 22 4.50 3.74 -0.02
C GLY A 22 3.11 4.22 0.40
N TYR A 23 2.30 3.32 0.97
CA TYR A 23 0.96 3.66 1.44
C TYR A 23 0.97 4.73 2.53
N TYR A 24 1.78 4.57 3.59
CA TYR A 24 1.85 5.55 4.67
C TYR A 24 2.49 6.86 4.23
N LEU A 25 3.47 6.81 3.34
CA LEU A 25 4.03 8.02 2.74
C LEU A 25 2.95 8.81 2.00
N MET A 26 2.21 8.15 1.12
CA MET A 26 1.13 8.75 0.34
C MET A 26 0.07 9.36 1.25
N ILE A 27 -0.54 8.60 2.17
CA ILE A 27 -1.62 9.11 3.02
C ILE A 27 -1.15 10.23 3.94
N GLY A 28 0.12 10.21 4.37
CA GLY A 28 0.69 11.24 5.23
C GLY A 28 0.81 12.62 4.56
N ILE A 29 1.00 12.66 3.24
CA ILE A 29 1.14 13.90 2.48
C ILE A 29 -0.11 14.24 1.64
N PHE A 30 -1.05 13.32 1.47
CA PHE A 30 -2.16 13.44 0.53
C PHE A 30 -3.07 14.62 0.85
N THR A 31 -3.52 14.76 2.09
CA THR A 31 -4.40 15.87 2.51
C THR A 31 -3.70 17.23 2.37
N LEU A 32 -2.39 17.27 2.62
CA LEU A 32 -1.60 18.48 2.44
C LEU A 32 -1.54 18.87 0.96
N TYR A 33 -1.35 17.90 0.07
CA TYR A 33 -1.34 18.11 -1.38
C TYR A 33 -2.68 18.64 -1.88
N LEU A 34 -3.81 18.07 -1.40
CA LEU A 34 -5.14 18.53 -1.81
C LEU A 34 -5.40 20.01 -1.44
N LYS A 35 -4.86 20.47 -0.31
CA LYS A 35 -5.03 21.82 0.22
C LYS A 35 -3.99 22.82 -0.27
N ASP A 36 -2.84 22.38 -0.77
CA ASP A 36 -1.77 23.26 -1.22
C ASP A 36 -2.27 24.20 -2.33
N VAL A 37 -2.07 25.52 -2.12
CA VAL A 37 -2.62 26.58 -3.00
C VAL A 37 -1.70 26.83 -4.21
N GLU A 38 -0.40 26.55 -4.07
CA GLU A 38 0.59 26.83 -5.11
C GLU A 38 0.81 25.66 -6.06
N ALA A 39 0.94 24.47 -5.51
CA ALA A 39 1.31 23.28 -6.28
C ALA A 39 0.34 22.08 -6.10
N GLY A 40 -0.74 22.28 -5.36
CA GLY A 40 -1.81 21.31 -5.14
C GLY A 40 -3.13 21.75 -5.77
N PHE A 41 -4.24 21.24 -5.23
CA PHE A 41 -5.57 21.46 -5.80
C PHE A 41 -6.35 22.63 -5.17
N SER A 42 -5.77 23.35 -4.22
CA SER A 42 -6.43 24.48 -3.51
C SER A 42 -7.78 24.12 -2.90
N MET A 43 -7.98 22.86 -2.52
CA MET A 43 -9.23 22.41 -1.91
C MET A 43 -9.41 22.99 -0.52
N THR A 44 -10.65 23.33 -0.18
CA THR A 44 -11.01 23.69 1.19
C THR A 44 -10.77 22.53 2.16
N GLU A 45 -10.66 22.84 3.45
CA GLU A 45 -10.51 21.82 4.51
C GLU A 45 -11.60 20.75 4.41
N LYS A 46 -12.84 21.17 4.17
CA LYS A 46 -13.98 20.25 4.04
C LYS A 46 -13.86 19.34 2.83
N GLU A 47 -13.60 19.89 1.64
CA GLU A 47 -13.45 19.12 0.40
C GLU A 47 -12.31 18.09 0.50
N ALA A 48 -11.16 18.52 1.02
CA ALA A 48 -10.02 17.63 1.20
C ALA A 48 -10.31 16.50 2.20
N SER A 49 -11.02 16.83 3.30
CA SER A 49 -11.40 15.84 4.33
C SER A 49 -12.45 14.86 3.81
N ASP A 50 -13.45 15.32 3.06
CA ASP A 50 -14.50 14.48 2.47
C ASP A 50 -13.89 13.52 1.43
N LEU A 51 -13.00 14.02 0.57
CA LEU A 51 -12.30 13.20 -0.42
C LEU A 51 -11.38 12.16 0.24
N TYR A 52 -10.58 12.59 1.21
CA TYR A 52 -9.72 11.70 1.99
C TYR A 52 -10.51 10.62 2.73
N GLY A 53 -11.60 11.00 3.41
CA GLY A 53 -12.46 10.07 4.14
C GLY A 53 -13.09 9.03 3.20
N THR A 54 -13.58 9.45 2.03
CA THR A 54 -14.12 8.55 1.00
C THR A 54 -13.04 7.60 0.49
N PHE A 55 -11.86 8.12 0.20
CA PHE A 55 -10.72 7.32 -0.24
C PHE A 55 -10.37 6.22 0.77
N ILE A 56 -10.21 6.59 2.04
CA ILE A 56 -9.88 5.65 3.12
C ILE A 56 -11.00 4.61 3.29
N ALA A 57 -12.27 5.02 3.27
CA ALA A 57 -13.39 4.08 3.38
C ALA A 57 -13.36 3.02 2.27
N LEU A 58 -13.09 3.42 1.03
CA LEU A 58 -13.00 2.50 -0.12
C LEU A 58 -11.76 1.60 -0.01
N VAL A 59 -10.62 2.10 0.45
CA VAL A 59 -9.40 1.31 0.70
C VAL A 59 -9.65 0.20 1.73
N PHE A 60 -10.51 0.44 2.73
CA PHE A 60 -10.87 -0.58 3.71
C PHE A 60 -11.96 -1.55 3.21
N LEU A 61 -12.81 -1.12 2.27
CA LEU A 61 -13.88 -1.96 1.73
C LEU A 61 -13.39 -2.92 0.65
N THR A 62 -12.51 -2.46 -0.25
CA THR A 62 -12.06 -3.23 -1.43
C THR A 62 -11.32 -4.54 -1.11
N PRO A 63 -10.59 -4.72 0.01
CA PRO A 63 -9.99 -5.99 0.38
C PRO A 63 -10.97 -7.15 0.46
N PHE A 64 -12.20 -6.90 0.87
CA PHE A 64 -13.25 -7.93 0.90
C PHE A 64 -13.54 -8.47 -0.52
N ILE A 65 -13.69 -7.56 -1.48
CA ILE A 65 -13.97 -7.91 -2.88
C ILE A 65 -12.75 -8.56 -3.53
N GLY A 66 -11.57 -7.97 -3.33
CA GLY A 66 -10.31 -8.46 -3.89
C GLY A 66 -9.94 -9.86 -3.37
N GLY A 67 -10.20 -10.15 -2.10
CA GLY A 67 -10.04 -11.49 -1.53
C GLY A 67 -10.95 -12.51 -2.22
N LEU A 68 -12.25 -12.20 -2.36
CA LEU A 68 -13.21 -13.10 -3.03
C LEU A 68 -12.83 -13.39 -4.49
N ILE A 69 -12.34 -12.39 -5.22
CA ILE A 69 -11.89 -12.56 -6.61
C ILE A 69 -10.63 -13.43 -6.66
N ALA A 70 -9.71 -13.22 -5.74
CA ALA A 70 -8.51 -14.04 -5.65
C ALA A 70 -8.81 -15.50 -5.35
N ASP A 71 -9.71 -15.76 -4.40
CA ASP A 71 -10.10 -17.12 -3.99
C ASP A 71 -10.74 -17.91 -5.14
N ARG A 72 -11.56 -17.23 -5.97
CA ARG A 72 -12.34 -17.91 -7.00
C ARG A 72 -11.68 -17.98 -8.38
N TYR A 73 -10.90 -16.95 -8.76
CA TYR A 73 -10.51 -16.75 -10.15
C TYR A 73 -9.00 -16.56 -10.37
N LEU A 74 -8.35 -15.69 -9.60
CA LEU A 74 -6.98 -15.24 -9.89
C LEU A 74 -5.90 -16.03 -9.15
N GLY A 75 -6.21 -16.49 -7.93
CA GLY A 75 -5.23 -17.00 -6.99
C GLY A 75 -4.39 -15.88 -6.33
N TYR A 76 -3.86 -16.15 -5.15
CA TYR A 76 -3.21 -15.14 -4.30
C TYR A 76 -2.01 -14.47 -4.94
N LYS A 77 -1.10 -15.25 -5.54
CA LYS A 77 0.14 -14.72 -6.14
C LYS A 77 -0.11 -13.70 -7.25
N LYS A 78 -1.04 -14.01 -8.17
CA LYS A 78 -1.38 -13.09 -9.27
C LYS A 78 -2.06 -11.83 -8.73
N SER A 79 -2.96 -11.98 -7.76
CA SER A 79 -3.66 -10.87 -7.14
C SER A 79 -2.70 -9.91 -6.44
N ILE A 80 -1.68 -10.41 -5.73
CA ILE A 80 -0.64 -9.59 -5.10
C ILE A 80 0.14 -8.80 -6.16
N ILE A 81 0.55 -9.45 -7.25
CA ILE A 81 1.33 -8.80 -8.33
C ILE A 81 0.49 -7.72 -9.01
N ILE A 82 -0.75 -8.05 -9.39
CA ILE A 82 -1.66 -7.08 -10.03
C ILE A 82 -1.94 -5.91 -9.08
N GLY A 83 -2.24 -6.20 -7.81
CA GLY A 83 -2.49 -5.19 -6.79
C GLY A 83 -1.30 -4.26 -6.58
N GLY A 84 -0.09 -4.82 -6.45
CA GLY A 84 1.15 -4.03 -6.31
C GLY A 84 1.43 -3.14 -7.51
N LEU A 85 1.28 -3.67 -8.73
CA LEU A 85 1.45 -2.87 -9.96
C LEU A 85 0.43 -1.74 -10.08
N MET A 86 -0.83 -1.99 -9.73
CA MET A 86 -1.87 -0.96 -9.74
C MET A 86 -1.57 0.14 -8.71
N MET A 87 -1.17 -0.23 -7.50
CA MET A 87 -0.81 0.75 -6.47
C MET A 87 0.41 1.57 -6.89
N GLY A 88 1.47 0.92 -7.39
CA GLY A 88 2.67 1.60 -7.89
C GLY A 88 2.34 2.61 -8.99
N LEU A 89 1.56 2.21 -10.00
CA LEU A 89 1.09 3.11 -11.05
C LEU A 89 0.23 4.25 -10.49
N GLY A 90 -0.66 3.96 -9.53
CA GLY A 90 -1.47 4.96 -8.86
C GLY A 90 -0.60 6.03 -8.17
N TYR A 91 0.42 5.63 -7.43
CA TYR A 91 1.33 6.57 -6.78
C TYR A 91 2.13 7.39 -7.80
N LEU A 92 2.63 6.77 -8.88
CA LEU A 92 3.39 7.47 -9.93
C LEU A 92 2.60 8.60 -10.58
N ILE A 93 1.30 8.41 -10.81
CA ILE A 93 0.46 9.42 -11.47
C ILE A 93 -0.24 10.37 -10.49
N MET A 94 -0.24 10.09 -9.19
CA MET A 94 -0.94 10.89 -8.18
C MET A 94 -0.38 12.31 -8.05
N GLY A 95 0.92 12.50 -8.29
CA GLY A 95 1.56 13.80 -8.28
C GLY A 95 1.28 14.67 -9.54
N VAL A 96 0.63 14.10 -10.55
CA VAL A 96 0.26 14.88 -11.75
C VAL A 96 -0.88 15.82 -11.40
N HIS A 97 -0.66 17.13 -11.57
CA HIS A 97 -1.63 18.18 -11.25
C HIS A 97 -2.80 18.20 -12.26
N SER A 98 -3.71 17.23 -12.10
CA SER A 98 -4.89 17.07 -12.95
C SER A 98 -5.97 16.32 -12.18
N ILE A 99 -7.17 16.89 -12.12
CA ILE A 99 -8.32 16.27 -11.42
C ILE A 99 -8.64 14.85 -11.95
N PRO A 100 -8.73 14.62 -13.28
CA PRO A 100 -8.93 13.27 -13.79
C PRO A 100 -7.81 12.29 -13.40
N MET A 101 -6.56 12.74 -13.39
CA MET A 101 -5.42 11.90 -12.98
C MET A 101 -5.45 11.59 -11.48
N LEU A 102 -5.84 12.56 -10.65
CA LEU A 102 -6.03 12.35 -9.22
C LEU A 102 -7.05 11.23 -8.94
N TYR A 103 -8.24 11.30 -9.53
CA TYR A 103 -9.27 10.27 -9.37
C TYR A 103 -8.86 8.92 -9.95
N THR A 104 -8.13 8.90 -11.07
CA THR A 104 -7.57 7.68 -11.65
C THR A 104 -6.55 7.06 -10.71
N ALA A 105 -5.63 7.85 -10.17
CA ALA A 105 -4.64 7.42 -9.19
C ALA A 105 -5.30 6.82 -7.95
N MET A 106 -6.26 7.52 -7.36
CA MET A 106 -7.02 7.04 -6.21
C MET A 106 -7.70 5.69 -6.50
N THR A 107 -8.35 5.57 -7.66
CA THR A 107 -9.01 4.32 -8.09
C THR A 107 -8.00 3.17 -8.20
N LEU A 108 -6.84 3.41 -8.80
CA LEU A 108 -5.78 2.41 -8.93
C LEU A 108 -5.26 1.97 -7.56
N VAL A 109 -5.06 2.90 -6.64
CA VAL A 109 -4.61 2.57 -5.27
C VAL A 109 -5.69 1.81 -4.50
N ILE A 110 -6.96 2.24 -4.58
CA ILE A 110 -8.09 1.57 -3.92
C ILE A 110 -8.23 0.11 -4.39
N VAL A 111 -8.28 -0.09 -5.71
CA VAL A 111 -8.44 -1.42 -6.29
C VAL A 111 -7.19 -2.27 -6.07
N GLY A 112 -6.01 -1.67 -6.26
CA GLY A 112 -4.73 -2.33 -6.02
C GLY A 112 -4.56 -2.82 -4.58
N ASN A 113 -4.85 -1.97 -3.59
CA ASN A 113 -4.84 -2.37 -2.18
C ASN A 113 -5.85 -3.49 -1.90
N GLY A 114 -7.02 -3.45 -2.54
CA GLY A 114 -8.01 -4.52 -2.46
C GLY A 114 -7.48 -5.88 -2.91
N PHE A 115 -6.69 -5.91 -3.97
CA PHE A 115 -6.04 -7.15 -4.45
C PHE A 115 -4.78 -7.53 -3.67
N PHE A 116 -4.04 -6.58 -3.15
CA PHE A 116 -2.76 -6.84 -2.48
C PHE A 116 -2.95 -7.31 -1.04
N LYS A 117 -3.55 -6.48 -0.23
CA LYS A 117 -3.57 -6.60 1.24
C LYS A 117 -4.15 -7.93 1.79
N PRO A 118 -5.33 -8.40 1.38
CA PRO A 118 -5.87 -9.65 1.91
C PRO A 118 -5.07 -10.86 1.43
N ASN A 119 -4.56 -10.80 0.20
CA ASN A 119 -3.96 -11.94 -0.46
C ASN A 119 -2.54 -12.24 -0.02
N ILE A 120 -1.75 -11.21 0.34
CA ILE A 120 -0.38 -11.43 0.84
C ILE A 120 -0.39 -12.12 2.21
N SER A 121 -1.29 -11.73 3.10
CA SER A 121 -1.46 -12.38 4.41
C SER A 121 -1.97 -13.80 4.29
N THR A 122 -2.93 -14.05 3.38
CA THR A 122 -3.44 -15.41 3.11
C THR A 122 -2.37 -16.29 2.48
N LEU A 123 -1.61 -15.77 1.52
CA LEU A 123 -0.49 -16.49 0.91
C LEU A 123 0.57 -16.89 1.95
N LEU A 124 0.89 -15.98 2.87
CA LEU A 124 1.79 -16.28 3.98
C LEU A 124 1.26 -17.45 4.81
N GLY A 125 -0.02 -17.40 5.21
CA GLY A 125 -0.66 -18.48 5.98
C GLY A 125 -0.61 -19.82 5.28
N ASN A 126 -0.78 -19.84 3.95
CA ASN A 126 -0.73 -21.07 3.17
C ASN A 126 0.65 -21.73 3.17
N PHE A 127 1.74 -20.96 3.21
CA PHE A 127 3.09 -21.54 3.35
C PHE A 127 3.31 -22.21 4.71
N TYR A 128 2.58 -21.82 5.74
CA TYR A 128 2.63 -22.44 7.07
C TYR A 128 1.63 -23.58 7.27
N ASN A 129 0.89 -24.00 6.24
CA ASN A 129 0.10 -25.21 6.28
C ASN A 129 0.95 -26.49 6.02
N ASP A 130 2.20 -26.34 5.57
CA ASP A 130 3.17 -27.42 5.46
C ASP A 130 3.57 -27.88 6.89
N GLU A 131 3.55 -29.20 7.13
CA GLU A 131 3.89 -29.82 8.42
C GLU A 131 5.27 -29.38 8.95
N GLN A 132 6.21 -29.10 8.04
CA GLN A 132 7.56 -28.63 8.40
C GLN A 132 7.55 -27.27 9.10
N TYR A 133 6.55 -26.40 8.82
CA TYR A 133 6.52 -25.02 9.28
C TYR A 133 5.35 -24.68 10.21
N LYS A 134 4.39 -25.59 10.35
CA LYS A 134 3.11 -25.40 11.01
C LYS A 134 3.25 -24.82 12.43
N ASP A 135 4.15 -25.36 13.23
CA ASP A 135 4.38 -24.94 14.61
C ASP A 135 5.01 -23.55 14.75
N ARG A 136 5.45 -22.97 13.63
CA ARG A 136 6.08 -21.63 13.59
C ARG A 136 5.23 -20.57 12.92
N LYS A 137 3.96 -20.85 12.71
CA LYS A 137 3.04 -19.97 12.02
C LYS A 137 2.96 -18.60 12.69
N ASP A 138 2.79 -18.58 14.01
CA ASP A 138 2.67 -17.33 14.78
C ASP A 138 3.97 -16.51 14.75
N GLU A 139 5.13 -17.19 14.84
CA GLU A 139 6.43 -16.55 14.70
C GLU A 139 6.60 -15.93 13.31
N GLY A 140 6.17 -16.64 12.27
CA GLY A 140 6.20 -16.14 10.90
C GLY A 140 5.32 -14.90 10.69
N TYR A 141 4.13 -14.88 11.25
CA TYR A 141 3.26 -13.70 11.21
C TYR A 141 3.84 -12.53 12.00
N ASN A 142 4.47 -12.77 13.16
CA ASN A 142 5.13 -11.72 13.93
C ASN A 142 6.27 -11.07 13.12
N ILE A 143 7.07 -11.89 12.42
CA ILE A 143 8.11 -11.39 11.51
C ILE A 143 7.49 -10.57 10.38
N PHE A 144 6.42 -11.06 9.76
CA PHE A 144 5.72 -10.36 8.68
C PHE A 144 5.16 -9.00 9.13
N TYR A 145 4.46 -8.96 10.26
CA TYR A 145 3.93 -7.70 10.84
C TYR A 145 5.03 -6.72 11.27
N MET A 146 6.21 -7.21 11.62
CA MET A 146 7.35 -6.33 11.84
C MET A 146 7.72 -5.56 10.57
N GLY A 147 7.55 -6.15 9.37
CA GLY A 147 7.73 -5.46 8.09
C GLY A 147 6.80 -4.25 7.95
N ILE A 148 5.52 -4.40 8.31
CA ILE A 148 4.55 -3.29 8.33
C ILE A 148 5.06 -2.12 9.21
N ASN A 149 5.49 -2.44 10.43
CA ASN A 149 5.95 -1.42 11.37
C ASN A 149 7.25 -0.74 10.90
N VAL A 150 8.16 -1.49 10.29
CA VAL A 150 9.40 -0.95 9.71
C VAL A 150 9.08 -0.02 8.55
N GLY A 151 8.18 -0.41 7.62
CA GLY A 151 7.74 0.45 6.52
C GLY A 151 7.11 1.75 7.02
N ALA A 152 6.17 1.65 7.97
CA ALA A 152 5.52 2.79 8.59
C ALA A 152 6.52 3.71 9.35
N PHE A 153 7.51 3.14 10.01
CA PHE A 153 8.54 3.90 10.72
C PHE A 153 9.42 4.68 9.74
N ILE A 154 9.91 4.03 8.69
CA ILE A 154 10.79 4.65 7.69
C ILE A 154 10.07 5.79 6.98
N CYS A 155 8.80 5.65 6.61
CA CYS A 155 8.07 6.69 5.87
C CYS A 155 7.96 8.02 6.63
N ASN A 156 7.91 7.99 7.96
CA ASN A 156 7.82 9.19 8.79
C ASN A 156 9.06 10.09 8.67
N PHE A 157 10.23 9.53 8.39
CA PHE A 157 11.45 10.30 8.19
C PHE A 157 11.56 10.89 6.79
N PHE A 158 11.02 10.19 5.79
CA PHE A 158 11.19 10.55 4.38
C PHE A 158 10.06 11.43 3.84
N GLY A 159 8.82 11.29 4.33
CA GLY A 159 7.65 11.97 3.76
C GLY A 159 7.77 13.48 3.70
N ALA A 160 8.07 14.11 4.83
CA ALA A 160 8.24 15.57 4.90
C ALA A 160 9.47 16.04 4.13
N ALA A 161 10.59 15.30 4.24
CA ALA A 161 11.85 15.65 3.55
C ALA A 161 11.70 15.59 2.02
N LEU A 162 11.06 14.57 1.50
CA LEU A 162 10.83 14.41 0.05
C LEU A 162 10.00 15.57 -0.51
N LYS A 163 8.89 15.92 0.17
CA LYS A 163 8.06 17.08 -0.24
C LYS A 163 8.83 18.39 -0.23
N ILE A 164 9.62 18.64 0.82
CA ILE A 164 10.35 19.89 0.98
C ILE A 164 11.48 20.02 -0.04
N LEU A 165 12.19 18.93 -0.31
CA LEU A 165 13.38 18.93 -1.16
C LEU A 165 13.05 18.83 -2.67
N PHE A 166 12.01 18.07 -3.02
CA PHE A 166 11.76 17.69 -4.41
C PHE A 166 10.36 18.05 -4.92
N GLY A 167 9.39 18.33 -4.03
CA GLY A 167 8.02 18.64 -4.40
C GLY A 167 7.04 17.47 -4.29
N TRP A 168 5.78 17.71 -4.69
CA TRP A 168 4.71 16.74 -4.52
C TRP A 168 4.83 15.53 -5.44
N GLN A 169 5.18 15.78 -6.71
CA GLN A 169 5.26 14.73 -7.72
C GLN A 169 6.30 13.67 -7.32
N GLU A 170 7.49 14.11 -6.96
CA GLU A 170 8.60 13.25 -6.57
C GLU A 170 8.31 12.53 -5.26
N ALA A 171 7.62 13.19 -4.32
CA ALA A 171 7.21 12.56 -3.08
C ALA A 171 6.22 11.40 -3.31
N PHE A 172 5.24 11.57 -4.22
CA PHE A 172 4.34 10.48 -4.61
C PHE A 172 5.04 9.41 -5.44
N MET A 173 5.95 9.79 -6.35
CA MET A 173 6.75 8.83 -7.13
C MET A 173 7.57 7.92 -6.22
N ALA A 174 8.15 8.48 -5.13
CA ALA A 174 8.88 7.68 -4.14
C ALA A 174 8.01 6.65 -3.41
N ALA A 175 6.70 6.87 -3.34
CA ALA A 175 5.76 5.87 -2.82
C ALA A 175 5.49 4.72 -3.82
N GLY A 176 5.69 4.98 -5.14
CA GLY A 176 5.39 4.05 -6.24
C GLY A 176 6.56 3.18 -6.69
N VAL A 177 7.78 3.43 -6.19
CA VAL A 177 9.00 2.67 -6.51
C VAL A 177 9.23 1.57 -5.49
#